data_e3ae2eddd5e7ece863a14b49bbf9cf1d
#
_entry.id   e3ae2eddd5e7ece863a14b49bbf9cf1d
#
_cell.length_a   1.000
_cell.length_b   1.000
_cell.length_c   1.000
_cell.angle_alpha   90.00
_cell.angle_beta   90.00
_cell.angle_gamma   90.00
#
_symmetry.space_group_name_H-M   'P 1'
#
loop_
_entity.id
_entity.type
_entity.pdbx_description
1 polymer ?
#
loop_
_entity_poly.entity_id
_entity_poly.type
_entity_poly.pdbx_seq_one_letter_code
_entity_poly.pdbx_strand_id
1 'polypeptide(L)'
;MTMIAPSLLAADFSRIGEEARRAFEAGADWLHLDIMDGHFVDNISFGPEICAAVRKAVGPDRFLDAHLMIERPDHYFGRFVKAGVNLICFHVELGDEYYIRNTLKRIRRAGVKNGLAVNPATPFETLLPFLGEID
;
A
#
# COMPACT_ATOMS: atom_id res chain seq x y z
N MET A 1 -11.42 16.30 -9.48
CA MET A 1 -11.67 15.04 -10.21
C MET A 1 -11.54 13.91 -9.20
N THR A 2 -12.50 12.98 -9.14
CA THR A 2 -12.44 11.82 -8.23
C THR A 2 -11.54 10.75 -8.86
N MET A 3 -10.57 10.24 -8.08
CA MET A 3 -9.73 9.11 -8.49
C MET A 3 -10.31 7.80 -7.96
N ILE A 4 -10.27 6.76 -8.78
CA ILE A 4 -10.78 5.43 -8.44
C ILE A 4 -9.62 4.45 -8.33
N ALA A 5 -9.46 3.86 -7.14
CA ALA A 5 -8.42 2.88 -6.82
C ALA A 5 -9.05 1.58 -6.26
N PRO A 6 -9.53 0.68 -7.13
CA PRO A 6 -10.12 -0.57 -6.66
C PRO A 6 -9.06 -1.46 -6.00
N SER A 7 -9.47 -2.14 -4.92
CA SER A 7 -8.64 -3.14 -4.26
C SER A 7 -8.67 -4.47 -5.02
N LEU A 8 -7.50 -5.09 -5.17
CA LEU A 8 -7.39 -6.44 -5.70
C LEU A 8 -7.66 -7.54 -4.65
N LEU A 9 -7.98 -7.16 -3.42
CA LEU A 9 -8.28 -8.14 -2.34
C LEU A 9 -9.45 -9.07 -2.69
N ALA A 10 -10.44 -8.56 -3.42
CA ALA A 10 -11.63 -9.31 -3.85
C ALA A 10 -11.47 -9.96 -5.24
N ALA A 11 -10.29 -9.86 -5.87
CA ALA A 11 -10.04 -10.43 -7.18
C ALA A 11 -9.79 -11.94 -7.14
N ASP A 12 -9.90 -12.60 -8.29
CA ASP A 12 -9.47 -13.99 -8.45
C ASP A 12 -7.93 -14.05 -8.49
N PHE A 13 -7.32 -14.50 -7.40
CA PHE A 13 -5.87 -14.57 -7.28
C PHE A 13 -5.22 -15.58 -8.23
N SER A 14 -5.97 -16.56 -8.74
CA SER A 14 -5.46 -17.48 -9.77
C SER A 14 -5.19 -16.78 -11.11
N ARG A 15 -5.78 -15.59 -11.31
CA ARG A 15 -5.65 -14.76 -12.52
C ARG A 15 -5.37 -13.30 -12.18
N ILE A 16 -4.63 -13.04 -11.11
CA ILE A 16 -4.45 -11.70 -10.56
C ILE A 16 -3.96 -10.68 -11.60
N GLY A 17 -3.10 -11.08 -12.54
CA GLY A 17 -2.62 -10.21 -13.60
C GLY A 17 -3.70 -9.82 -14.61
N GLU A 18 -4.65 -10.72 -14.92
CA GLU A 18 -5.81 -10.43 -15.79
C GLU A 18 -6.79 -9.51 -15.06
N GLU A 19 -7.08 -9.78 -13.80
CA GLU A 19 -7.94 -8.94 -12.97
C GLU A 19 -7.39 -7.52 -12.85
N ALA A 20 -6.08 -7.37 -12.67
CA ALA A 20 -5.41 -6.07 -12.63
C ALA A 20 -5.55 -5.30 -13.96
N ARG A 21 -5.34 -5.95 -15.10
CA ARG A 21 -5.53 -5.31 -16.42
C ARG A 21 -6.98 -4.91 -16.63
N ARG A 22 -7.92 -5.81 -16.33
CA ARG A 22 -9.37 -5.56 -16.46
C ARG A 22 -9.81 -4.34 -15.65
N ALA A 23 -9.28 -4.16 -14.43
CA ALA A 23 -9.60 -3.00 -13.62
C ALA A 23 -9.16 -1.68 -14.29
N PHE A 24 -7.96 -1.62 -14.87
CA PHE A 24 -7.50 -0.45 -15.62
C PHE A 24 -8.27 -0.24 -16.93
N GLU A 25 -8.61 -1.30 -17.63
CA GLU A 25 -9.46 -1.22 -18.84
C GLU A 25 -10.87 -0.69 -18.52
N ALA A 26 -11.38 -0.99 -17.32
CA ALA A 26 -12.63 -0.47 -16.82
C ALA A 26 -12.57 0.99 -16.32
N GLY A 27 -11.38 1.62 -16.33
CA GLY A 27 -11.20 3.03 -16.00
C GLY A 27 -10.65 3.31 -14.62
N ALA A 28 -10.04 2.33 -13.92
CA ALA A 28 -9.34 2.60 -12.67
C ALA A 28 -8.13 3.53 -12.90
N ASP A 29 -7.95 4.51 -12.01
CA ASP A 29 -6.80 5.41 -12.03
C ASP A 29 -5.57 4.73 -11.40
N TRP A 30 -5.78 4.03 -10.28
CA TRP A 30 -4.78 3.28 -9.52
C TRP A 30 -5.27 1.86 -9.25
N LEU A 31 -4.39 1.00 -8.72
CA LEU A 31 -4.79 -0.24 -8.05
C LEU A 31 -4.34 -0.20 -6.60
N HIS A 32 -5.24 -0.59 -5.71
CA HIS A 32 -4.99 -0.72 -4.27
C HIS A 32 -4.66 -2.17 -3.92
N LEU A 33 -3.52 -2.36 -3.22
CA LEU A 33 -2.99 -3.66 -2.85
C LEU A 33 -3.00 -3.78 -1.33
N ASP A 34 -4.00 -4.48 -0.79
CA ASP A 34 -4.19 -4.68 0.65
C ASP A 34 -3.32 -5.84 1.16
N ILE A 35 -2.24 -5.50 1.86
CA ILE A 35 -1.27 -6.46 2.41
C ILE A 35 -1.58 -6.69 3.88
N MET A 36 -1.87 -7.94 4.25
CA MET A 36 -2.28 -8.36 5.59
C MET A 36 -1.46 -9.54 6.06
N ASP A 37 -1.00 -9.53 7.31
CA ASP A 37 -0.09 -10.52 7.88
C ASP A 37 -0.71 -11.48 8.91
N GLY A 38 -1.99 -11.30 9.23
CA GLY A 38 -2.68 -12.10 10.24
C GLY A 38 -2.31 -11.75 11.70
N HIS A 39 -1.56 -10.66 11.91
CA HIS A 39 -1.16 -10.16 13.24
C HIS A 39 -1.71 -8.75 13.48
N PHE A 40 -1.39 -7.81 12.63
CA PHE A 40 -1.93 -6.45 12.72
C PHE A 40 -3.44 -6.44 12.43
N VAL A 41 -3.91 -7.28 11.50
CA VAL A 41 -5.32 -7.53 11.21
C VAL A 41 -5.59 -9.04 11.20
N ASP A 42 -6.82 -9.44 11.51
CA ASP A 42 -7.26 -10.86 11.55
C ASP A 42 -7.58 -11.39 10.13
N ASN A 43 -6.63 -11.25 9.23
CA ASN A 43 -6.67 -11.81 7.88
C ASN A 43 -5.25 -11.89 7.30
N ILE A 44 -5.04 -12.81 6.35
CA ILE A 44 -3.81 -12.94 5.57
C ILE A 44 -4.20 -12.78 4.10
N SER A 45 -3.53 -11.87 3.37
CA SER A 45 -3.81 -11.65 1.96
C SER A 45 -2.66 -12.16 1.06
N PHE A 46 -1.75 -11.29 0.69
CA PHE A 46 -0.64 -11.61 -0.19
C PHE A 46 0.56 -10.70 0.12
N GLY A 47 1.68 -10.93 -0.55
CA GLY A 47 2.93 -10.24 -0.29
C GLY A 47 3.57 -9.62 -1.54
N PRO A 48 4.87 -9.27 -1.44
CA PRO A 48 5.59 -8.57 -2.50
C PRO A 48 5.63 -9.32 -3.84
N GLU A 49 5.59 -10.64 -3.82
CA GLU A 49 5.63 -11.49 -5.02
C GLU A 49 4.37 -11.29 -5.88
N ILE A 50 3.21 -11.17 -5.25
CA ILE A 50 1.96 -10.86 -5.95
C ILE A 50 2.00 -9.42 -6.49
N CYS A 51 2.51 -8.46 -5.71
CA CYS A 51 2.69 -7.09 -6.19
C CYS A 51 3.60 -7.04 -7.44
N ALA A 52 4.68 -7.82 -7.46
CA ALA A 52 5.57 -7.93 -8.61
C ALA A 52 4.88 -8.58 -9.83
N ALA A 53 4.03 -9.60 -9.61
CA ALA A 53 3.23 -10.21 -10.66
C ALA A 53 2.22 -9.23 -11.25
N VAL A 54 1.54 -8.45 -10.40
CA VAL A 54 0.65 -7.36 -10.83
C VAL A 54 1.42 -6.33 -11.65
N ARG A 55 2.56 -5.83 -11.15
CA ARG A 55 3.43 -4.88 -11.88
C ARG A 55 3.82 -5.39 -13.25
N LYS A 56 4.26 -6.65 -13.33
CA LYS A 56 4.60 -7.29 -14.61
C LYS A 56 3.41 -7.34 -15.57
N ALA A 57 2.21 -7.57 -15.06
CA ALA A 57 1.00 -7.70 -15.87
C ALA A 57 0.50 -6.36 -16.43
N VAL A 58 0.61 -5.27 -15.64
CA VAL A 58 0.03 -3.96 -16.00
C VAL A 58 1.05 -2.99 -16.62
N GLY A 59 2.35 -3.32 -16.57
CA GLY A 59 3.41 -2.45 -17.11
C GLY A 59 3.86 -1.36 -16.15
N PRO A 60 4.90 -0.58 -16.53
CA PRO A 60 5.55 0.39 -15.64
C PRO A 60 4.72 1.65 -15.34
N ASP A 61 3.81 2.03 -16.25
CA ASP A 61 3.13 3.33 -16.22
C ASP A 61 1.87 3.37 -15.33
N ARG A 62 1.43 2.22 -14.85
CA ARG A 62 0.25 2.11 -13.99
C ARG A 62 0.59 2.33 -12.54
N PHE A 63 -0.26 3.06 -11.80
CA PHE A 63 -0.02 3.38 -10.40
C PHE A 63 -0.51 2.25 -9.48
N LEU A 64 0.39 1.77 -8.63
CA LEU A 64 0.14 0.74 -7.62
C LEU A 64 0.34 1.32 -6.23
N ASP A 65 -0.70 1.28 -5.41
CA ASP A 65 -0.74 1.74 -4.03
C ASP A 65 -0.75 0.50 -3.12
N ALA A 66 0.30 0.31 -2.32
CA ALA A 66 0.41 -0.79 -1.36
C ALA A 66 0.03 -0.32 0.05
N HIS A 67 -1.06 -0.85 0.58
CA HIS A 67 -1.53 -0.61 1.93
C HIS A 67 -1.04 -1.73 2.85
N LEU A 68 -0.09 -1.41 3.73
CA LEU A 68 0.56 -2.37 4.62
C LEU A 68 -0.17 -2.44 5.97
N MET A 69 -1.05 -3.39 6.12
CA MET A 69 -1.69 -3.80 7.38
C MET A 69 -0.88 -4.93 8.01
N ILE A 70 0.36 -4.63 8.36
CA ILE A 70 1.35 -5.59 8.89
C ILE A 70 2.08 -4.99 10.09
N GLU A 71 2.54 -5.81 11.03
CA GLU A 71 3.23 -5.33 12.26
C GLU A 71 4.56 -4.63 12.01
N ARG A 72 5.29 -5.01 10.95
CA ARG A 72 6.64 -4.52 10.69
C ARG A 72 6.82 -3.91 9.30
N PRO A 73 6.08 -2.83 8.95
CA PRO A 73 6.22 -2.18 7.65
C PRO A 73 7.65 -1.64 7.43
N ASP A 74 8.32 -1.18 8.51
CA ASP A 74 9.71 -0.70 8.49
C ASP A 74 10.72 -1.75 8.05
N HIS A 75 10.42 -3.03 8.26
CA HIS A 75 11.25 -4.16 7.85
C HIS A 75 10.96 -4.61 6.42
N TYR A 76 9.70 -4.51 5.98
CA TYR A 76 9.24 -5.11 4.73
C TYR A 76 9.12 -4.14 3.55
N PHE A 77 8.95 -2.83 3.78
CA PHE A 77 8.64 -1.87 2.70
C PHE A 77 9.63 -1.94 1.52
N GLY A 78 10.91 -2.20 1.77
CA GLY A 78 11.92 -2.32 0.73
C GLY A 78 11.66 -3.44 -0.28
N ARG A 79 10.95 -4.51 0.12
CA ARG A 79 10.54 -5.59 -0.78
C ARG A 79 9.41 -5.14 -1.69
N PHE A 80 8.48 -4.33 -1.21
CA PHE A 80 7.40 -3.76 -2.01
C PHE A 80 7.93 -2.72 -2.99
N VAL A 81 8.91 -1.90 -2.58
CA VAL A 81 9.63 -1.01 -3.51
C VAL A 81 10.24 -1.80 -4.67
N LYS A 82 10.94 -2.90 -4.38
CA LYS A 82 11.52 -3.79 -5.41
C LYS A 82 10.44 -4.45 -6.27
N ALA A 83 9.27 -4.73 -5.72
CA ALA A 83 8.12 -5.25 -6.45
C ALA A 83 7.50 -4.23 -7.41
N GLY A 84 7.90 -2.96 -7.32
CA GLY A 84 7.50 -1.90 -8.24
C GLY A 84 6.23 -1.15 -7.85
N VAL A 85 5.88 -1.09 -6.56
CA VAL A 85 4.79 -0.21 -6.10
C VAL A 85 5.20 1.25 -6.18
N ASN A 86 4.23 2.15 -6.33
CA ASN A 86 4.45 3.59 -6.45
C ASN A 86 4.23 4.35 -5.15
N LEU A 87 3.37 3.80 -4.28
CA LEU A 87 3.04 4.36 -2.98
C LEU A 87 3.00 3.25 -1.94
N ILE A 88 3.45 3.54 -0.74
CA ILE A 88 3.34 2.66 0.43
C ILE A 88 2.62 3.42 1.54
N CYS A 89 1.45 2.94 1.91
CA CYS A 89 0.65 3.39 3.03
C CYS A 89 0.79 2.39 4.19
N PHE A 90 0.95 2.88 5.43
CA PHE A 90 0.98 2.05 6.64
C PHE A 90 0.24 2.74 7.78
N HIS A 91 0.03 2.04 8.89
CA HIS A 91 -0.83 2.51 9.96
C HIS A 91 -0.09 3.29 11.04
N VAL A 92 -0.71 4.40 11.49
CA VAL A 92 -0.18 5.27 12.54
C VAL A 92 -0.13 4.57 13.91
N GLU A 93 -0.95 3.53 14.12
CA GLU A 93 -1.01 2.76 15.37
C GLU A 93 0.22 1.88 15.62
N LEU A 94 1.11 1.74 14.64
CA LEU A 94 2.24 0.81 14.71
C LEU A 94 3.42 1.30 15.56
N GLY A 95 3.42 2.55 16.00
CA GLY A 95 4.50 3.06 16.81
C GLY A 95 4.31 4.49 17.30
N ASP A 96 5.34 5.00 17.97
CA ASP A 96 5.40 6.38 18.39
C ASP A 96 5.70 7.34 17.22
N GLU A 97 5.66 8.63 17.49
CA GLU A 97 5.89 9.68 16.50
C GLU A 97 7.28 9.54 15.82
N TYR A 98 8.29 9.13 16.57
CA TYR A 98 9.63 8.93 16.01
C TYR A 98 9.66 7.78 15.00
N TYR A 99 9.05 6.64 15.35
CA TYR A 99 8.95 5.48 14.47
C TYR A 99 8.21 5.83 13.17
N ILE A 100 7.07 6.50 13.28
CA ILE A 100 6.25 6.90 12.13
C ILE A 100 7.04 7.83 11.20
N ARG A 101 7.61 8.92 11.73
CA ARG A 101 8.39 9.89 10.93
C ARG A 101 9.61 9.25 10.26
N ASN A 102 10.32 8.38 10.99
CA ASN A 102 11.47 7.69 10.44
C ASN A 102 11.09 6.74 9.30
N THR A 103 9.98 6.00 9.46
CA THR A 103 9.48 5.08 8.43
C THR A 103 9.03 5.85 7.18
N LEU A 104 8.27 6.93 7.32
CA LEU A 104 7.87 7.81 6.21
C LEU A 104 9.09 8.33 5.43
N LYS A 105 10.10 8.84 6.13
CA LYS A 105 11.35 9.33 5.52
C LYS A 105 12.10 8.24 4.76
N ARG A 106 12.17 7.04 5.32
CA ARG A 106 12.85 5.90 4.68
C ARG A 106 12.13 5.46 3.40
N ILE A 107 10.79 5.39 3.42
CA ILE A 107 9.97 5.08 2.24
C ILE A 107 10.22 6.11 1.14
N ARG A 108 10.15 7.40 1.46
CA ARG A 108 10.40 8.49 0.49
C ARG A 108 11.83 8.45 -0.08
N ARG A 109 12.83 8.17 0.75
CA ARG A 109 14.23 7.98 0.30
C ARG A 109 14.41 6.78 -0.62
N ALA A 110 13.55 5.79 -0.52
CA ALA A 110 13.57 4.64 -1.42
C ALA A 110 12.94 4.93 -2.81
N GLY A 111 12.46 6.16 -3.02
CA GLY A 111 12.00 6.65 -4.32
C GLY A 111 10.51 6.39 -4.61
N VAL A 112 9.72 6.04 -3.62
CA VAL A 112 8.27 5.87 -3.73
C VAL A 112 7.53 6.85 -2.81
N LYS A 113 6.27 7.14 -3.12
CA LYS A 113 5.40 7.95 -2.28
C LYS A 113 5.09 7.25 -0.97
N ASN A 114 4.78 8.02 0.06
CA ASN A 114 4.39 7.50 1.36
C ASN A 114 2.99 7.97 1.76
N GLY A 115 2.31 7.20 2.60
CA GLY A 115 1.01 7.53 3.16
C GLY A 115 0.82 6.94 4.55
N LEU A 116 -0.16 7.48 5.28
CA LEU A 116 -0.60 6.94 6.57
C LEU A 116 -2.08 6.62 6.54
N ALA A 117 -2.43 5.52 7.19
CA ALA A 117 -3.78 5.10 7.47
C ALA A 117 -4.04 5.10 8.98
N VAL A 118 -5.31 5.15 9.35
CA VAL A 118 -5.80 4.94 10.71
C VAL A 118 -6.85 3.84 10.71
N ASN A 119 -6.89 3.04 11.76
CA ASN A 119 -7.99 2.11 11.99
C ASN A 119 -9.30 2.88 12.25
N PRO A 120 -10.47 2.29 11.96
CA PRO A 120 -11.76 2.97 12.16
C PRO A 120 -12.00 3.49 13.59
N ALA A 121 -11.41 2.85 14.60
CA ALA A 121 -11.52 3.26 16.00
C ALA A 121 -10.50 4.35 16.41
N THR A 122 -9.51 4.65 15.58
CA THR A 122 -8.47 5.64 15.87
C THR A 122 -8.95 7.02 15.39
N PRO A 123 -8.92 8.07 16.25
CA PRO A 123 -9.31 9.40 15.83
C PRO A 123 -8.46 9.95 14.69
N PHE A 124 -9.08 10.60 13.71
CA PHE A 124 -8.38 11.22 12.56
C PHE A 124 -7.31 12.22 13.01
N GLU A 125 -7.52 12.90 14.12
CA GLU A 125 -6.59 13.87 14.69
C GLU A 125 -5.20 13.28 14.94
N THR A 126 -5.09 11.96 15.10
CA THR A 126 -3.82 11.25 15.24
C THR A 126 -2.90 11.44 14.02
N LEU A 127 -3.47 11.71 12.83
CA LEU A 127 -2.69 11.98 11.61
C LEU A 127 -2.19 13.43 11.51
N LEU A 128 -2.81 14.38 12.21
CA LEU A 128 -2.52 15.81 12.04
C LEU A 128 -1.03 16.16 12.16
N PRO A 129 -0.24 15.57 13.10
CA PRO A 129 1.19 15.85 13.19
C PRO A 129 2.01 15.47 11.95
N PHE A 130 1.47 14.61 11.08
CA PHE A 130 2.19 14.01 9.95
C PHE A 130 1.75 14.56 8.58
N LEU A 131 0.69 15.37 8.50
CA LEU A 131 0.10 15.82 7.23
C LEU A 131 1.11 16.52 6.30
N GLY A 132 2.14 17.18 6.84
CA GLY A 132 3.20 17.79 6.04
C GLY A 132 4.28 16.81 5.53
N GLU A 133 4.20 15.55 5.90
CA GLU A 133 5.21 14.51 5.61
C GLU A 133 4.68 13.36 4.75
N ILE A 134 3.39 13.37 4.43
CA ILE A 134 2.73 12.38 3.55
C ILE A 134 2.44 12.98 2.17
N ASP A 135 2.31 12.12 1.15
CA ASP A 135 2.09 12.51 -0.27
C ASP A 135 0.63 12.53 -0.70
#